data_907d3129e4c32f46f51384d670b01eed
#
_entry.id   907d3129e4c32f46f51384d670b01eed
#
_cell.length_a   1.000
_cell.length_b   1.000
_cell.length_c   1.000
_cell.angle_alpha   90.00
_cell.angle_beta   90.00
_cell.angle_gamma   90.00
#
_symmetry.space_group_name_H-M   'P 1'
#
loop_
_entity.id
_entity.type
_entity.pdbx_description
1 polymer ?
#
loop_
_entity_poly.entity_id
_entity_poly.type
_entity_poly.pdbx_seq_one_letter_code
_entity_poly.pdbx_strand_id
1 'polypeptide(L)'
;LLIPKEKIESMIASVGRQIAQGSRVYWVCPLVEESEFLDLEAAETRYDILRDLFGDTVGLVHGRMKAAEKDDVMERFASGALKILVATTVIEVGVNVPEANIMVIEQAERFGLAQLHQLRGRVGRGAEKSFCFLVYAKGISKAGKERLKIMRETEDGFIIAEKDLELRGGGEILGTRQSGLPTFKLADLAVHGDLLATARQETKLLLEKDSALETGRGQALRTLLYLFEQDQAIKTLRAG
;
A
#
# COMPACT_ATOMS: atom_id res chain seq x y z
N LEU A 1 -11.73 3.58 11.25
CA LEU A 1 -13.16 3.27 11.20
C LEU A 1 -13.53 2.76 9.80
N LEU A 2 -14.38 1.71 9.72
CA LEU A 2 -14.91 1.18 8.46
C LEU A 2 -16.28 1.79 8.18
N ILE A 3 -16.45 2.40 7.01
CA ILE A 3 -17.68 3.11 6.63
C ILE A 3 -18.23 2.53 5.34
N PRO A 4 -19.42 1.93 5.33
CA PRO A 4 -20.09 1.57 4.07
C PRO A 4 -20.38 2.82 3.24
N LYS A 5 -20.24 2.72 1.91
CA LYS A 5 -20.43 3.84 0.97
C LYS A 5 -21.81 4.52 1.15
N GLU A 6 -22.84 3.76 1.51
CA GLU A 6 -24.19 4.26 1.74
C GLU A 6 -24.28 5.21 2.96
N LYS A 7 -23.26 5.20 3.84
CA LYS A 7 -23.19 6.08 5.00
C LYS A 7 -22.25 7.28 4.82
N ILE A 8 -21.77 7.52 3.59
CA ILE A 8 -20.80 8.58 3.31
C ILE A 8 -21.33 9.97 3.69
N GLU A 9 -22.60 10.26 3.44
CA GLU A 9 -23.22 11.54 3.77
C GLU A 9 -23.21 11.80 5.28
N SER A 10 -23.57 10.81 6.09
CA SER A 10 -23.54 10.94 7.54
C SER A 10 -22.10 11.09 8.07
N MET A 11 -21.12 10.47 7.41
CA MET A 11 -19.71 10.65 7.71
C MET A 11 -19.26 12.07 7.36
N ILE A 12 -19.62 12.59 6.18
CA ILE A 12 -19.31 13.97 5.76
C ILE A 12 -19.85 14.98 6.80
N ALA A 13 -21.08 14.80 7.27
CA ALA A 13 -21.64 15.65 8.32
C ALA A 13 -20.84 15.58 9.63
N SER A 14 -20.30 14.41 9.98
CA SER A 14 -19.45 14.24 11.16
C SER A 14 -18.09 14.89 10.98
N VAL A 15 -17.49 14.75 9.79
CA VAL A 15 -16.24 15.40 9.40
C VAL A 15 -16.40 16.93 9.45
N GLY A 16 -17.53 17.47 8.96
CA GLY A 16 -17.82 18.90 9.03
C GLY A 16 -17.79 19.47 10.45
N ARG A 17 -18.31 18.72 11.45
CA ARG A 17 -18.22 19.13 12.86
C ARG A 17 -16.78 19.19 13.36
N GLN A 18 -15.93 18.27 12.93
CA GLN A 18 -14.51 18.27 13.29
C GLN A 18 -13.74 19.42 12.60
N ILE A 19 -14.06 19.72 11.34
CA ILE A 19 -13.50 20.88 10.62
C ILE A 19 -13.85 22.18 11.36
N ALA A 20 -15.06 22.33 11.83
CA ALA A 20 -15.47 23.48 12.63
C ALA A 20 -14.71 23.61 13.96
N GLN A 21 -14.11 22.53 14.46
CA GLN A 21 -13.25 22.48 15.64
C GLN A 21 -11.75 22.67 15.31
N GLY A 22 -11.40 22.94 14.03
CA GLY A 22 -10.04 23.20 13.59
C GLY A 22 -9.34 22.06 12.89
N SER A 23 -9.96 20.87 12.80
CA SER A 23 -9.38 19.73 12.11
C SER A 23 -9.18 19.98 10.63
N ARG A 24 -8.14 19.34 10.05
CA ARG A 24 -7.92 19.27 8.60
C ARG A 24 -8.01 17.85 8.12
N VAL A 25 -8.44 17.68 6.87
CA VAL A 25 -8.83 16.40 6.30
C VAL A 25 -8.04 16.11 5.04
N TYR A 26 -7.38 14.97 4.99
CA TYR A 26 -6.96 14.34 3.74
C TYR A 26 -8.11 13.47 3.23
N TRP A 27 -8.53 13.70 1.99
CA TRP A 27 -9.56 12.93 1.32
C TRP A 27 -8.96 12.26 0.09
N VAL A 28 -8.74 10.95 0.19
CA VAL A 28 -8.03 10.17 -0.83
C VAL A 28 -9.03 9.42 -1.70
N CYS A 29 -8.97 9.67 -3.01
CA CYS A 29 -9.68 8.92 -4.04
C CYS A 29 -8.71 7.93 -4.69
N PRO A 30 -9.10 6.67 -4.95
CA PRO A 30 -8.21 5.68 -5.55
C PRO A 30 -7.87 6.04 -6.99
N LEU A 31 -6.67 5.65 -7.44
CA LEU A 31 -6.36 5.53 -8.86
C LEU A 31 -6.75 4.12 -9.33
N VAL A 32 -7.49 4.03 -10.42
CA VAL A 32 -7.80 2.76 -11.09
C VAL A 32 -6.79 2.58 -12.21
N GLU A 33 -5.96 1.55 -12.13
CA GLU A 33 -4.87 1.29 -13.09
C GLU A 33 -5.33 1.21 -14.57
N GLU A 34 -6.62 0.98 -14.81
CA GLU A 34 -7.16 0.83 -16.15
C GLU A 34 -7.54 2.17 -16.84
N SER A 35 -7.63 3.29 -16.10
CA SER A 35 -7.95 4.59 -16.70
C SER A 35 -7.66 5.75 -15.76
N GLU A 36 -6.49 6.35 -15.88
CA GLU A 36 -6.14 7.62 -15.21
C GLU A 36 -7.17 8.74 -15.44
N PHE A 37 -7.97 8.63 -16.49
CA PHE A 37 -9.01 9.61 -16.80
C PHE A 37 -10.23 9.46 -15.90
N LEU A 38 -10.70 8.24 -15.67
CA LEU A 38 -11.85 7.97 -14.79
C LEU A 38 -11.55 8.28 -13.32
N ASP A 39 -10.30 8.11 -12.93
CA ASP A 39 -9.87 8.38 -11.55
C ASP A 39 -9.80 9.88 -11.26
N LEU A 40 -9.35 10.65 -12.23
CA LEU A 40 -9.38 12.10 -12.15
C LEU A 40 -10.81 12.62 -12.06
N GLU A 41 -11.70 12.13 -12.93
CA GLU A 41 -13.12 12.47 -12.93
C GLU A 41 -13.80 12.14 -11.57
N ALA A 42 -13.45 11.01 -10.97
CA ALA A 42 -13.96 10.64 -9.64
C ALA A 42 -13.46 11.59 -8.55
N ALA A 43 -12.19 12.01 -8.59
CA ALA A 43 -11.63 12.96 -7.64
C ALA A 43 -12.20 14.37 -7.83
N GLU A 44 -12.36 14.81 -9.07
CA GLU A 44 -13.00 16.09 -9.42
C GLU A 44 -14.47 16.12 -8.98
N THR A 45 -15.23 15.05 -9.25
CA THR A 45 -16.62 14.92 -8.77
C THR A 45 -16.68 15.00 -7.24
N ARG A 46 -15.77 14.35 -6.55
CA ARG A 46 -15.73 14.42 -5.07
C ARG A 46 -15.36 15.82 -4.60
N TYR A 47 -14.41 16.46 -5.25
CA TYR A 47 -14.02 17.84 -4.98
C TYR A 47 -15.22 18.78 -5.12
N ASP A 48 -15.98 18.70 -6.21
CA ASP A 48 -17.14 19.54 -6.45
C ASP A 48 -18.21 19.36 -5.35
N ILE A 49 -18.54 18.10 -5.01
CA ILE A 49 -19.49 17.79 -3.93
C ILE A 49 -19.02 18.41 -2.60
N LEU A 50 -17.76 18.29 -2.27
CA LEU A 50 -17.24 18.82 -1.01
C LEU A 50 -17.13 20.34 -1.05
N ARG A 51 -16.82 20.93 -2.19
CA ARG A 51 -16.79 22.38 -2.39
C ARG A 51 -18.17 23.00 -2.26
N ASP A 52 -19.21 22.35 -2.76
CA ASP A 52 -20.60 22.80 -2.58
C ASP A 52 -21.01 22.84 -1.10
N LEU A 53 -20.45 21.94 -0.27
CA LEU A 53 -20.75 21.82 1.16
C LEU A 53 -19.87 22.71 2.05
N PHE A 54 -18.59 22.89 1.69
CA PHE A 54 -17.57 23.52 2.54
C PHE A 54 -16.93 24.77 1.90
N GLY A 55 -17.40 25.16 0.72
CA GLY A 55 -16.94 26.37 0.01
C GLY A 55 -15.47 26.29 -0.42
N ASP A 56 -14.84 27.47 -0.43
CA ASP A 56 -13.45 27.64 -0.91
C ASP A 56 -12.37 27.07 0.05
N THR A 57 -12.79 26.35 1.09
CA THR A 57 -11.87 25.68 2.02
C THR A 57 -11.46 24.29 1.54
N VAL A 58 -11.91 23.86 0.37
CA VAL A 58 -11.57 22.57 -0.25
C VAL A 58 -10.53 22.80 -1.35
N GLY A 59 -9.48 22.01 -1.35
CA GLY A 59 -8.46 21.96 -2.41
C GLY A 59 -8.43 20.60 -3.09
N LEU A 60 -7.96 20.57 -4.34
CA LEU A 60 -7.77 19.37 -5.14
C LEU A 60 -6.31 19.27 -5.58
N VAL A 61 -5.72 18.07 -5.43
CA VAL A 61 -4.38 17.75 -5.94
C VAL A 61 -4.41 16.40 -6.67
N HIS A 62 -3.88 16.37 -7.88
CA HIS A 62 -3.78 15.14 -8.68
C HIS A 62 -2.51 15.11 -9.54
N GLY A 63 -2.18 13.93 -10.10
CA GLY A 63 -0.93 13.70 -10.82
C GLY A 63 -0.67 14.63 -12.00
N ARG A 64 -1.70 15.07 -12.70
CA ARG A 64 -1.61 15.93 -13.92
C ARG A 64 -1.36 17.42 -13.65
N MET A 65 -1.50 17.89 -12.41
CA MET A 65 -1.21 19.28 -12.07
C MET A 65 0.28 19.58 -12.20
N LYS A 66 0.62 20.82 -12.59
CA LYS A 66 2.00 21.31 -12.57
C LYS A 66 2.52 21.39 -11.14
N ALA A 67 3.83 21.28 -10.97
CA ALA A 67 4.46 21.30 -9.65
C ALA A 67 4.08 22.57 -8.86
N ALA A 68 4.16 23.73 -9.47
CA ALA A 68 3.83 25.01 -8.84
C ALA A 68 2.36 25.09 -8.37
N GLU A 69 1.42 24.49 -9.11
CA GLU A 69 0.00 24.44 -8.71
C GLU A 69 -0.20 23.50 -7.52
N LYS A 70 0.51 22.35 -7.49
CA LYS A 70 0.50 21.43 -6.35
C LYS A 70 1.07 22.09 -5.10
N ASP A 71 2.18 22.80 -5.25
CA ASP A 71 2.86 23.50 -4.16
C ASP A 71 1.96 24.57 -3.55
N ASP A 72 1.27 25.40 -4.37
CA ASP A 72 0.31 26.41 -3.90
C ASP A 72 -0.83 25.78 -3.09
N VAL A 73 -1.46 24.73 -3.61
CA VAL A 73 -2.55 24.04 -2.91
C VAL A 73 -2.05 23.44 -1.60
N MET A 74 -0.86 22.87 -1.59
CA MET A 74 -0.26 22.29 -0.39
C MET A 74 0.10 23.34 0.67
N GLU A 75 0.64 24.49 0.27
CA GLU A 75 0.91 25.61 1.16
C GLU A 75 -0.37 26.15 1.79
N ARG A 76 -1.42 26.32 1.00
CA ARG A 76 -2.74 26.74 1.49
C ARG A 76 -3.36 25.72 2.43
N PHE A 77 -3.14 24.43 2.22
CA PHE A 77 -3.57 23.39 3.13
C PHE A 77 -2.73 23.39 4.41
N ALA A 78 -1.42 23.54 4.31
CA ALA A 78 -0.51 23.61 5.44
C ALA A 78 -0.73 24.86 6.31
N SER A 79 -1.05 26.01 5.70
CA SER A 79 -1.39 27.25 6.44
C SER A 79 -2.79 27.21 7.06
N GLY A 80 -3.65 26.27 6.64
CA GLY A 80 -5.03 26.13 7.12
C GLY A 80 -6.05 27.00 6.39
N ALA A 81 -5.67 27.65 5.30
CA ALA A 81 -6.61 28.29 4.37
C ALA A 81 -7.53 27.25 3.74
N LEU A 82 -7.00 26.07 3.41
CA LEU A 82 -7.79 24.89 3.05
C LEU A 82 -7.97 23.97 4.26
N LYS A 83 -9.17 23.43 4.42
CA LYS A 83 -9.53 22.48 5.48
C LYS A 83 -9.64 21.05 5.00
N ILE A 84 -9.96 20.86 3.72
CA ILE A 84 -10.04 19.57 3.07
C ILE A 84 -9.11 19.56 1.88
N LEU A 85 -8.29 18.55 1.77
CA LEU A 85 -7.47 18.29 0.61
C LEU A 85 -7.93 16.98 -0.05
N VAL A 86 -8.61 17.11 -1.18
CA VAL A 86 -8.96 15.99 -2.05
C VAL A 86 -7.75 15.64 -2.90
N ALA A 87 -7.39 14.37 -2.95
CA ALA A 87 -6.24 13.93 -3.71
C ALA A 87 -6.43 12.56 -4.32
N THR A 88 -5.86 12.33 -5.48
CA THR A 88 -5.64 10.98 -5.98
C THR A 88 -4.47 10.33 -5.22
N THR A 89 -4.26 9.01 -5.35
CA THR A 89 -3.33 8.21 -4.53
C THR A 89 -1.88 8.69 -4.48
N VAL A 90 -1.48 9.60 -5.36
CA VAL A 90 -0.13 10.17 -5.37
C VAL A 90 -0.03 11.33 -4.38
N ILE A 91 -0.38 11.09 -3.10
CA ILE A 91 0.13 11.95 -2.05
C ILE A 91 1.50 11.40 -1.64
N GLU A 92 2.45 11.44 -2.54
CA GLU A 92 3.88 11.48 -2.22
C GLU A 92 4.22 12.87 -1.63
N VAL A 93 3.36 13.36 -0.77
CA VAL A 93 3.52 14.69 -0.24
C VAL A 93 4.41 14.60 0.98
N GLY A 94 5.65 14.98 0.79
CA GLY A 94 6.62 15.19 1.87
C GLY A 94 6.25 16.32 2.84
N VAL A 95 5.05 16.92 2.73
CA VAL A 95 4.59 17.96 3.64
C VAL A 95 3.88 17.31 4.82
N ASN A 96 4.49 17.41 5.97
CA ASN A 96 3.87 17.03 7.23
C ASN A 96 2.96 18.18 7.70
N VAL A 97 1.66 17.93 7.78
CA VAL A 97 0.68 18.88 8.32
C VAL A 97 0.16 18.30 9.64
N PRO A 98 0.73 18.72 10.78
CA PRO A 98 0.40 18.14 12.10
C PRO A 98 -1.09 18.26 12.46
N GLU A 99 -1.75 19.31 11.99
CA GLU A 99 -3.18 19.57 12.23
C GLU A 99 -4.10 18.77 11.30
N ALA A 100 -3.56 18.05 10.32
CA ALA A 100 -4.32 17.09 9.53
C ALA A 100 -4.48 15.81 10.34
N ASN A 101 -5.57 15.74 11.08
CA ASN A 101 -5.88 14.66 12.00
C ASN A 101 -6.99 13.73 11.49
N ILE A 102 -7.53 13.99 10.30
CA ILE A 102 -8.54 13.14 9.66
C ILE A 102 -8.04 12.67 8.29
N MET A 103 -8.11 11.36 8.09
CA MET A 103 -7.88 10.70 6.80
C MET A 103 -9.16 10.02 6.35
N VAL A 104 -9.64 10.32 5.16
CA VAL A 104 -10.72 9.60 4.49
C VAL A 104 -10.14 8.93 3.26
N ILE A 105 -10.38 7.62 3.11
CA ILE A 105 -9.93 6.84 1.96
C ILE A 105 -11.15 6.21 1.31
N GLU A 106 -11.51 6.66 0.12
CA GLU A 106 -12.62 6.09 -0.65
C GLU A 106 -12.21 4.80 -1.35
N GLN A 107 -13.17 3.91 -1.54
CA GLN A 107 -12.96 2.58 -2.12
C GLN A 107 -11.72 1.88 -1.53
N ALA A 108 -11.64 1.92 -0.20
CA ALA A 108 -10.47 1.43 0.55
C ALA A 108 -10.14 -0.05 0.27
N GLU A 109 -11.11 -0.83 -0.19
CA GLU A 109 -10.92 -2.22 -0.62
C GLU A 109 -10.00 -2.38 -1.83
N ARG A 110 -9.76 -1.32 -2.60
CA ARG A 110 -8.89 -1.33 -3.78
C ARG A 110 -7.42 -1.13 -3.45
N PHE A 111 -7.13 -0.61 -2.26
CA PHE A 111 -5.76 -0.38 -1.81
C PHE A 111 -5.14 -1.65 -1.23
N GLY A 112 -3.84 -1.80 -1.42
CA GLY A 112 -3.04 -2.78 -0.69
C GLY A 112 -2.89 -2.41 0.79
N LEU A 113 -2.63 -3.40 1.66
CA LEU A 113 -2.44 -3.16 3.09
C LEU A 113 -1.31 -2.18 3.38
N ALA A 114 -0.18 -2.30 2.66
CA ALA A 114 0.95 -1.39 2.79
C ALA A 114 0.56 0.06 2.47
N GLN A 115 -0.22 0.28 1.40
CA GLN A 115 -0.69 1.61 1.00
C GLN A 115 -1.64 2.20 2.05
N LEU A 116 -2.61 1.42 2.53
CA LEU A 116 -3.52 1.85 3.59
C LEU A 116 -2.77 2.21 4.87
N HIS A 117 -1.74 1.43 5.23
CA HIS A 117 -0.90 1.71 6.38
C HIS A 117 -0.12 3.01 6.22
N GLN A 118 0.50 3.24 5.06
CA GLN A 118 1.21 4.48 4.75
C GLN A 118 0.29 5.70 4.80
N LEU A 119 -0.90 5.61 4.19
CA LEU A 119 -1.89 6.69 4.23
C LEU A 119 -2.34 6.98 5.66
N ARG A 120 -2.68 5.95 6.44
CA ARG A 120 -3.05 6.11 7.85
C ARG A 120 -1.94 6.80 8.66
N GLY A 121 -0.68 6.45 8.39
CA GLY A 121 0.48 7.05 9.06
C GLY A 121 0.75 8.51 8.69
N ARG A 122 0.01 9.10 7.74
CA ARG A 122 0.10 10.55 7.41
C ARG A 122 -0.67 11.45 8.38
N VAL A 123 -1.59 10.91 9.14
CA VAL A 123 -2.34 11.61 10.19
C VAL A 123 -1.98 11.07 11.56
N GLY A 124 -2.22 11.85 12.61
CA GLY A 124 -1.99 11.40 13.98
C GLY A 124 -0.57 11.58 14.51
N ARG A 125 0.23 12.43 13.86
CA ARG A 125 1.59 12.78 14.34
C ARG A 125 1.62 13.89 15.39
N GLY A 126 0.44 14.47 15.68
CA GLY A 126 0.26 15.47 16.72
C GLY A 126 -0.28 14.87 18.02
N ALA A 127 -0.47 15.72 19.05
CA ALA A 127 -1.02 15.32 20.35
C ALA A 127 -2.53 15.07 20.36
N GLU A 128 -3.24 15.38 19.27
CA GLU A 128 -4.70 15.27 19.18
C GLU A 128 -5.14 13.90 18.63
N LYS A 129 -6.39 13.54 18.96
CA LYS A 129 -7.03 12.32 18.44
C LYS A 129 -7.13 12.41 16.92
N SER A 130 -6.67 11.38 16.23
CA SER A 130 -6.76 11.25 14.79
C SER A 130 -7.77 10.18 14.37
N PHE A 131 -8.36 10.37 13.19
CA PHE A 131 -9.36 9.45 12.65
C PHE A 131 -8.98 9.05 11.23
N CYS A 132 -9.06 7.75 10.94
CA CYS A 132 -8.94 7.22 9.60
C CYS A 132 -10.26 6.52 9.23
N PHE A 133 -10.95 7.03 8.23
CA PHE A 133 -12.19 6.49 7.69
C PHE A 133 -11.89 5.72 6.41
N LEU A 134 -12.12 4.42 6.42
CA LEU A 134 -11.99 3.55 5.27
C LEU A 134 -13.39 3.33 4.69
N VAL A 135 -13.69 4.04 3.60
CA VAL A 135 -14.99 3.97 2.92
C VAL A 135 -14.93 2.85 1.89
N TYR A 136 -15.88 1.92 1.94
CA TYR A 136 -15.87 0.72 1.09
C TYR A 136 -17.21 0.49 0.39
N ALA A 137 -17.18 -0.14 -0.78
CA ALA A 137 -18.35 -0.47 -1.56
C ALA A 137 -19.11 -1.69 -0.99
N LYS A 138 -20.38 -1.82 -1.33
CA LYS A 138 -21.16 -3.04 -1.06
C LYS A 138 -20.67 -4.19 -1.94
N GLY A 139 -20.58 -5.39 -1.38
CA GLY A 139 -20.23 -6.58 -2.16
C GLY A 139 -18.73 -6.77 -2.41
N ILE A 140 -17.86 -6.15 -1.61
CA ILE A 140 -16.41 -6.35 -1.72
C ILE A 140 -16.01 -7.81 -1.55
N SER A 141 -14.90 -8.20 -2.19
CA SER A 141 -14.35 -9.55 -2.12
C SER A 141 -14.00 -9.99 -0.69
N LYS A 142 -13.86 -11.30 -0.48
CA LYS A 142 -13.43 -11.85 0.82
C LYS A 142 -12.05 -11.28 1.22
N ALA A 143 -11.12 -11.21 0.27
CA ALA A 143 -9.79 -10.64 0.51
C ALA A 143 -9.85 -9.13 0.85
N GLY A 144 -10.73 -8.36 0.18
CA GLY A 144 -10.96 -6.95 0.52
C GLY A 144 -11.50 -6.77 1.93
N LYS A 145 -12.48 -7.61 2.34
CA LYS A 145 -12.99 -7.60 3.72
C LYS A 145 -11.91 -7.88 4.75
N GLU A 146 -11.08 -8.88 4.50
CA GLU A 146 -10.00 -9.26 5.42
C GLU A 146 -8.95 -8.16 5.54
N ARG A 147 -8.54 -7.52 4.43
CA ARG A 147 -7.63 -6.35 4.46
C ARG A 147 -8.18 -5.21 5.32
N LEU A 148 -9.44 -4.84 5.10
CA LEU A 148 -10.06 -3.75 5.88
C LEU A 148 -10.19 -4.11 7.36
N LYS A 149 -10.47 -5.37 7.68
CA LYS A 149 -10.51 -5.89 9.05
C LYS A 149 -9.17 -5.77 9.75
N ILE A 150 -8.08 -6.21 9.09
CA ILE A 150 -6.70 -6.08 9.60
C ILE A 150 -6.37 -4.62 9.91
N MET A 151 -6.67 -3.71 8.98
CA MET A 151 -6.44 -2.28 9.17
C MET A 151 -7.21 -1.67 10.36
N ARG A 152 -8.33 -2.26 10.75
CA ARG A 152 -9.09 -1.85 11.93
C ARG A 152 -8.52 -2.42 13.23
N GLU A 153 -7.99 -3.64 13.20
CA GLU A 153 -7.60 -4.41 14.38
C GLU A 153 -6.18 -4.13 14.86
N THR A 154 -5.28 -3.70 13.97
CA THR A 154 -3.89 -3.41 14.34
C THR A 154 -3.37 -2.10 13.74
N GLU A 155 -2.43 -1.49 14.48
CA GLU A 155 -1.63 -0.36 14.02
C GLU A 155 -0.16 -0.76 13.81
N ASP A 156 0.22 -1.97 14.20
CA ASP A 156 1.57 -2.49 14.07
C ASP A 156 1.89 -2.80 12.61
N GLY A 157 2.89 -2.09 12.07
CA GLY A 157 3.33 -2.22 10.68
C GLY A 157 3.92 -3.59 10.37
N PHE A 158 4.53 -4.28 11.35
CA PHE A 158 5.06 -5.63 11.15
C PHE A 158 3.94 -6.65 10.99
N ILE A 159 2.91 -6.58 11.85
CA ILE A 159 1.74 -7.44 11.74
C ILE A 159 1.01 -7.18 10.41
N ILE A 160 0.90 -5.92 10.00
CA ILE A 160 0.28 -5.57 8.71
C ILE A 160 1.07 -6.14 7.54
N ALA A 161 2.41 -6.06 7.58
CA ALA A 161 3.27 -6.62 6.54
C ALA A 161 3.18 -8.15 6.47
N GLU A 162 3.15 -8.84 7.62
CA GLU A 162 2.96 -10.29 7.70
C GLU A 162 1.60 -10.70 7.12
N LYS A 163 0.54 -10.00 7.48
CA LYS A 163 -0.81 -10.25 6.96
C LYS A 163 -0.96 -9.91 5.47
N ASP A 164 -0.26 -8.88 4.98
CA ASP A 164 -0.22 -8.57 3.55
C ASP A 164 0.44 -9.72 2.77
N LEU A 165 1.51 -10.29 3.34
CA LEU A 165 2.20 -11.46 2.83
C LEU A 165 1.28 -12.69 2.77
N GLU A 166 0.55 -12.98 3.85
CA GLU A 166 -0.41 -14.08 3.93
C GLU A 166 -1.55 -13.92 2.90
N LEU A 167 -2.12 -12.71 2.77
CA LEU A 167 -3.25 -12.45 1.88
C LEU A 167 -2.89 -12.47 0.39
N ARG A 168 -1.66 -12.06 0.06
CA ARG A 168 -1.17 -12.14 -1.33
C ARG A 168 -0.90 -13.58 -1.76
N GLY A 169 -0.72 -14.50 -0.79
CA GLY A 169 -0.27 -15.85 -1.05
C GLY A 169 1.16 -15.88 -1.62
N GLY A 170 1.88 -16.96 -1.44
CA GLY A 170 3.26 -17.09 -1.93
C GLY A 170 3.43 -16.91 -3.44
N GLY A 171 2.36 -17.00 -4.23
CA GLY A 171 2.37 -16.83 -5.68
C GLY A 171 2.32 -15.36 -6.17
N GLU A 172 1.70 -14.45 -5.42
CA GLU A 172 1.63 -13.03 -5.81
C GLU A 172 2.80 -12.19 -5.30
N ILE A 173 3.43 -12.60 -4.20
CA ILE A 173 4.63 -11.91 -3.69
C ILE A 173 5.81 -12.10 -4.64
N LEU A 174 5.87 -13.24 -5.29
CA LEU A 174 6.80 -13.51 -6.38
C LEU A 174 6.34 -12.86 -7.67
N GLY A 175 5.46 -11.85 -7.53
CA GLY A 175 4.92 -10.94 -8.53
C GLY A 175 5.27 -11.31 -9.93
N THR A 176 4.41 -12.07 -10.51
CA THR A 176 4.42 -12.34 -11.93
C THR A 176 5.18 -11.28 -12.70
N ARG A 177 6.38 -11.62 -13.16
CA ARG A 177 7.08 -11.04 -14.31
C ARG A 177 7.96 -9.79 -14.17
N GLN A 178 8.07 -9.09 -13.03
CA GLN A 178 8.93 -7.88 -13.03
C GLN A 178 10.05 -7.80 -12.00
N SER A 179 10.17 -8.70 -11.02
CA SER A 179 11.17 -8.53 -9.95
C SER A 179 12.33 -9.50 -9.94
N GLY A 180 12.50 -10.36 -10.94
CA GLY A 180 13.68 -11.25 -11.03
C GLY A 180 13.83 -12.25 -9.85
N LEU A 181 12.86 -12.36 -8.95
CA LEU A 181 12.87 -13.33 -7.89
C LEU A 181 12.46 -14.71 -8.43
N PRO A 182 13.19 -15.78 -8.09
CA PRO A 182 12.89 -17.11 -8.57
C PRO A 182 11.56 -17.60 -8.01
N THR A 183 10.70 -18.11 -8.88
CA THR A 183 9.44 -18.77 -8.50
C THR A 183 9.76 -20.15 -7.95
N PHE A 184 9.46 -20.44 -6.71
CA PHE A 184 9.65 -21.78 -6.14
C PHE A 184 8.51 -22.70 -6.60
N LYS A 185 8.85 -23.87 -7.14
CA LYS A 185 7.84 -24.86 -7.61
C LYS A 185 7.13 -25.58 -6.46
N LEU A 186 7.79 -25.72 -5.31
CA LEU A 186 7.29 -26.51 -4.16
C LEU A 186 7.26 -25.71 -2.87
N ALA A 187 8.17 -24.75 -2.68
CA ALA A 187 8.23 -23.97 -1.46
C ALA A 187 7.28 -22.77 -1.52
N ASP A 188 6.54 -22.56 -0.45
CA ASP A 188 5.78 -21.35 -0.19
C ASP A 188 6.52 -20.54 0.88
N LEU A 189 7.02 -19.37 0.54
CA LEU A 189 7.81 -18.54 1.46
C LEU A 189 7.01 -18.04 2.66
N ALA A 190 5.69 -17.91 2.52
CA ALA A 190 4.83 -17.54 3.64
C ALA A 190 4.74 -18.64 4.71
N VAL A 191 4.86 -19.91 4.29
CA VAL A 191 4.77 -21.08 5.17
C VAL A 191 6.15 -21.60 5.56
N HIS A 192 7.11 -21.51 4.64
CA HIS A 192 8.44 -22.12 4.75
C HIS A 192 9.57 -21.10 4.90
N GLY A 193 9.23 -19.86 5.31
CA GLY A 193 10.20 -18.77 5.45
C GLY A 193 11.36 -19.05 6.41
N ASP A 194 11.11 -19.83 7.45
CA ASP A 194 12.09 -20.31 8.43
C ASP A 194 13.18 -21.20 7.79
N LEU A 195 12.85 -21.93 6.72
CA LEU A 195 13.81 -22.76 6.00
C LEU A 195 14.83 -21.94 5.17
N LEU A 196 14.56 -20.68 4.87
CA LEU A 196 15.46 -19.83 4.11
C LEU A 196 16.82 -19.63 4.78
N ALA A 197 16.84 -19.44 6.10
CA ALA A 197 18.07 -19.27 6.86
C ALA A 197 18.92 -20.56 6.79
N THR A 198 18.27 -21.70 6.98
CA THR A 198 18.91 -23.02 6.89
C THR A 198 19.43 -23.28 5.47
N ALA A 199 18.61 -23.05 4.45
CA ALA A 199 19.00 -23.22 3.04
C ALA A 199 20.21 -22.35 2.67
N ARG A 200 20.26 -21.11 3.14
CA ARG A 200 21.38 -20.18 2.93
C ARG A 200 22.67 -20.71 3.58
N GLN A 201 22.59 -21.19 4.82
CA GLN A 201 23.76 -21.76 5.52
C GLN A 201 24.27 -23.03 4.81
N GLU A 202 23.39 -23.93 4.44
CA GLU A 202 23.72 -25.16 3.73
C GLU A 202 24.35 -24.87 2.36
N THR A 203 23.80 -23.90 1.62
CA THR A 203 24.36 -23.46 0.33
C THR A 203 25.77 -22.90 0.52
N LYS A 204 25.99 -22.05 1.52
CA LYS A 204 27.30 -21.49 1.82
C LYS A 204 28.33 -22.56 2.14
N LEU A 205 27.99 -23.47 3.03
CA LEU A 205 28.86 -24.60 3.40
C LEU A 205 29.17 -25.53 2.21
N LEU A 206 28.20 -25.74 1.33
CA LEU A 206 28.41 -26.58 0.14
C LEU A 206 29.34 -25.88 -0.85
N LEU A 207 29.15 -24.61 -1.14
CA LEU A 207 30.00 -23.85 -2.06
C LEU A 207 31.44 -23.67 -1.53
N GLU A 208 31.62 -23.54 -0.22
CA GLU A 208 32.95 -23.52 0.41
C GLU A 208 33.71 -24.83 0.24
N LYS A 209 33.00 -25.98 0.24
CA LYS A 209 33.60 -27.30 0.15
C LYS A 209 33.64 -27.86 -1.27
N ASP A 210 32.73 -27.46 -2.13
CA ASP A 210 32.51 -28.01 -3.49
C ASP A 210 31.90 -26.95 -4.39
N SER A 211 32.66 -25.94 -4.69
CA SER A 211 32.23 -24.81 -5.54
C SER A 211 31.82 -25.23 -6.97
N ALA A 212 32.42 -26.33 -7.49
CA ALA A 212 32.13 -26.87 -8.81
C ALA A 212 30.96 -27.87 -8.83
N LEU A 213 30.43 -28.25 -7.65
CA LEU A 213 29.38 -29.26 -7.48
C LEU A 213 29.76 -30.63 -8.08
N GLU A 214 30.98 -31.10 -7.81
CA GLU A 214 31.53 -32.35 -8.34
C GLU A 214 31.43 -33.53 -7.38
N THR A 215 31.29 -33.28 -6.07
CA THR A 215 31.02 -34.31 -5.07
C THR A 215 29.67 -35.00 -5.29
N GLY A 216 29.44 -36.18 -4.71
CA GLY A 216 28.12 -36.85 -4.78
C GLY A 216 26.96 -35.97 -4.35
N ARG A 217 27.15 -35.15 -3.30
CA ARG A 217 26.14 -34.15 -2.83
C ARG A 217 26.01 -32.98 -3.82
N GLY A 218 27.11 -32.49 -4.37
CA GLY A 218 27.13 -31.44 -5.40
C GLY A 218 26.41 -31.89 -6.68
N GLN A 219 26.66 -33.14 -7.12
CA GLN A 219 25.96 -33.69 -8.28
C GLN A 219 24.46 -33.86 -8.08
N ALA A 220 24.03 -34.28 -6.90
CA ALA A 220 22.62 -34.34 -6.54
C ALA A 220 21.96 -32.95 -6.58
N LEU A 221 22.63 -31.92 -6.05
CA LEU A 221 22.15 -30.55 -6.10
C LEU A 221 22.08 -30.02 -7.56
N ARG A 222 23.07 -30.35 -8.38
CA ARG A 222 23.09 -30.01 -9.80
C ARG A 222 21.88 -30.63 -10.53
N THR A 223 21.56 -31.88 -10.23
CA THR A 223 20.37 -32.57 -10.75
C THR A 223 19.08 -31.83 -10.32
N LEU A 224 19.01 -31.41 -9.06
CA LEU A 224 17.89 -30.60 -8.55
C LEU A 224 17.76 -29.27 -9.31
N LEU A 225 18.85 -28.55 -9.55
CA LEU A 225 18.81 -27.28 -10.32
C LEU A 225 18.24 -27.49 -11.73
N TYR A 226 18.59 -28.58 -12.41
CA TYR A 226 17.98 -28.93 -13.70
C TYR A 226 16.49 -29.25 -13.59
N LEU A 227 16.07 -30.02 -12.60
CA LEU A 227 14.66 -30.37 -12.36
C LEU A 227 13.81 -29.13 -12.07
N PHE A 228 14.39 -28.12 -11.47
CA PHE A 228 13.74 -26.87 -11.14
C PHE A 228 13.97 -25.75 -12.18
N GLU A 229 14.51 -26.08 -13.37
CA GLU A 229 14.73 -25.15 -14.49
C GLU A 229 15.65 -23.97 -14.11
N GLN A 230 16.61 -24.20 -13.24
CA GLN A 230 17.60 -23.20 -12.77
C GLN A 230 18.98 -23.39 -13.45
N ASP A 231 19.00 -23.84 -14.69
CA ASP A 231 20.24 -24.17 -15.42
C ASP A 231 21.18 -22.96 -15.57
N GLN A 232 20.64 -21.75 -15.59
CA GLN A 232 21.45 -20.53 -15.66
C GLN A 232 22.34 -20.36 -14.43
N ALA A 233 21.87 -20.79 -13.24
CA ALA A 233 22.66 -20.76 -12.02
C ALA A 233 23.93 -21.64 -12.14
N ILE A 234 23.85 -22.76 -12.85
CA ILE A 234 24.98 -23.67 -13.08
C ILE A 234 26.04 -23.00 -13.97
N LYS A 235 25.63 -22.23 -14.99
CA LYS A 235 26.53 -21.49 -15.86
C LYS A 235 27.30 -20.40 -15.12
N THR A 236 26.59 -19.71 -14.19
CA THR A 236 27.18 -18.65 -13.35
C THR A 236 28.22 -19.23 -12.37
N LEU A 237 27.96 -20.39 -11.77
CA LEU A 237 28.90 -21.09 -10.88
C LEU A 237 30.20 -21.54 -11.59
N ARG A 238 30.15 -21.72 -12.91
CA ARG A 238 31.34 -22.10 -13.70
C ARG A 238 32.14 -20.90 -14.23
N ALA A 239 31.59 -19.71 -14.20
CA ALA A 239 32.19 -18.48 -14.73
C ALA A 239 32.91 -17.63 -13.67
N GLY A 240 32.79 -17.94 -12.39
CA GLY A 240 33.49 -17.33 -11.25
C GLY A 240 34.46 -18.28 -10.61
#